data_754c36df0a397405538137a2205f0c98
#
_entry.id   754c36df0a397405538137a2205f0c98
#
_cell.length_a   1.000
_cell.length_b   1.000
_cell.length_c   1.000
_cell.angle_alpha   90.00
_cell.angle_beta   90.00
_cell.angle_gamma   90.00
#
_symmetry.space_group_name_H-M   'P 1'
#
loop_
_entity.id
_entity.type
_entity.pdbx_description
1 polymer ?
#
loop_
_entity_poly.entity_id
_entity_poly.type
_entity_poly.pdbx_seq_one_letter_code
_entity_poly.pdbx_strand_id
1 'polypeptide(L)'
;DYTSAAGNGSSFHTITTDTPGILVYYTDGFENTTTDNFSKEQFDEASYQRNNLKQNVSVSNGDAVYKLISNEEWHIVVPITNTLADELADDNTLKLRFNKDGKTAYATYVITEKSGEKYLILTLRNSLVRYAKDRFIEIELLLTEQTGLKIPNSAITEKEFFTIPVSYFMKGGDSDADGLLVSSTNKNGKTTTEFVSPTIYYTTDDYYYIDSENVTAGDILVKPDSNETYRVGSDTATLKGVYNVNKGYAVFKQIDILYQSKEYTIVK
;
A
#
# COMPACT_ATOMS: atom_id res chain seq x y z
N ASP A 1 -32.30 -38.46 -12.01
CA ASP A 1 -32.58 -39.78 -11.40
C ASP A 1 -32.28 -40.89 -12.42
N TYR A 2 -31.03 -41.39 -12.49
CA TYR A 2 -30.59 -42.41 -13.46
C TYR A 2 -30.83 -43.82 -12.95
N THR A 3 -31.36 -44.01 -11.75
CA THR A 3 -31.59 -45.30 -11.13
C THR A 3 -32.81 -46.05 -11.66
N SER A 4 -33.71 -45.35 -12.39
CA SER A 4 -34.94 -45.96 -12.90
C SER A 4 -34.86 -46.56 -14.33
N ALA A 5 -33.70 -46.40 -15.02
CA ALA A 5 -33.50 -46.88 -16.40
C ALA A 5 -32.71 -48.18 -16.51
N ALA A 6 -32.25 -48.77 -15.39
CA ALA A 6 -31.47 -50.00 -15.42
C ALA A 6 -32.39 -51.21 -15.34
N GLY A 7 -32.64 -51.84 -16.47
CA GLY A 7 -33.17 -53.19 -16.56
C GLY A 7 -32.22 -54.18 -15.89
N ASN A 8 -32.80 -55.28 -15.39
CA ASN A 8 -32.16 -56.40 -14.70
C ASN A 8 -30.74 -56.72 -15.23
N GLY A 9 -29.70 -56.32 -14.47
CA GLY A 9 -28.32 -56.79 -14.71
C GLY A 9 -27.21 -55.74 -14.61
N SER A 10 -27.48 -54.46 -14.49
CA SER A 10 -26.41 -53.47 -14.27
C SER A 10 -26.28 -53.14 -12.77
N SER A 11 -25.13 -53.50 -12.21
CA SER A 11 -24.78 -53.13 -10.83
C SER A 11 -24.32 -51.67 -10.81
N PHE A 12 -25.09 -50.81 -10.21
CA PHE A 12 -24.62 -49.46 -9.88
C PHE A 12 -23.86 -49.51 -8.56
N HIS A 13 -22.62 -49.09 -8.56
CA HIS A 13 -21.86 -48.92 -7.34
C HIS A 13 -21.84 -47.42 -6.96
N THR A 14 -22.40 -47.11 -5.81
CA THR A 14 -22.29 -45.80 -5.22
C THR A 14 -21.01 -45.71 -4.39
N ILE A 15 -20.12 -44.79 -4.77
CA ILE A 15 -18.93 -44.48 -3.98
C ILE A 15 -19.28 -43.29 -3.09
N THR A 16 -19.15 -43.48 -1.80
CA THR A 16 -19.31 -42.41 -0.79
C THR A 16 -17.95 -42.04 -0.21
N THR A 17 -17.75 -40.79 0.14
CA THR A 17 -16.57 -40.34 0.87
C THR A 17 -16.89 -40.26 2.35
N ASP A 18 -15.97 -40.68 3.20
CA ASP A 18 -16.10 -40.59 4.66
C ASP A 18 -15.86 -39.17 5.19
N THR A 19 -15.32 -38.29 4.35
CA THR A 19 -14.96 -36.92 4.69
C THR A 19 -15.67 -35.96 3.77
N PRO A 20 -16.30 -34.90 4.29
CA PRO A 20 -16.87 -33.84 3.44
C PRO A 20 -15.77 -33.06 2.71
N GLY A 21 -16.09 -32.54 1.52
CA GLY A 21 -15.13 -31.77 0.74
C GLY A 21 -15.63 -31.34 -0.62
N ILE A 22 -14.73 -30.76 -1.41
CA ILE A 22 -15.00 -30.30 -2.77
C ILE A 22 -14.53 -31.36 -3.74
N LEU A 23 -15.46 -31.87 -4.56
CA LEU A 23 -15.13 -32.83 -5.62
C LEU A 23 -14.65 -32.09 -6.87
N VAL A 24 -13.48 -32.49 -7.36
CA VAL A 24 -12.86 -32.00 -8.58
C VAL A 24 -12.61 -33.17 -9.52
N TYR A 25 -13.01 -33.04 -10.78
CA TYR A 25 -12.94 -34.12 -11.78
C TYR A 25 -11.81 -33.91 -12.77
N TYR A 26 -10.64 -33.52 -12.30
CA TYR A 26 -9.40 -33.52 -13.08
C TYR A 26 -8.20 -33.74 -12.16
N THR A 27 -7.11 -34.19 -12.74
CA THR A 27 -5.77 -34.23 -12.15
C THR A 27 -4.82 -33.40 -13.01
N ASP A 28 -3.76 -32.87 -12.42
CA ASP A 28 -2.80 -32.02 -13.10
C ASP A 28 -1.34 -32.39 -12.83
N GLY A 29 -1.12 -33.46 -12.08
CA GLY A 29 0.22 -33.93 -11.69
C GLY A 29 0.83 -33.14 -10.52
N PHE A 30 0.12 -32.14 -10.00
CA PHE A 30 0.59 -31.31 -8.88
C PHE A 30 -0.11 -31.67 -7.54
N GLU A 31 -0.76 -32.82 -7.49
CA GLU A 31 -1.53 -33.26 -6.31
C GLU A 31 -0.68 -33.40 -5.06
N ASN A 32 0.62 -33.70 -5.22
CA ASN A 32 1.59 -33.84 -4.13
C ASN A 32 2.45 -32.59 -3.91
N THR A 33 2.15 -31.49 -4.61
CA THR A 33 2.87 -30.22 -4.43
C THR A 33 2.43 -29.56 -3.13
N THR A 34 3.42 -29.16 -2.35
CA THR A 34 3.25 -28.45 -1.07
C THR A 34 4.08 -27.18 -1.07
N THR A 35 3.90 -26.35 -0.03
CA THR A 35 4.73 -25.16 0.19
C THR A 35 6.21 -25.48 0.38
N ASP A 36 6.55 -26.73 0.72
CA ASP A 36 7.94 -27.13 0.96
C ASP A 36 8.62 -27.70 -0.30
N ASN A 37 7.87 -28.33 -1.20
CA ASN A 37 8.44 -29.08 -2.34
C ASN A 37 8.13 -28.49 -3.71
N PHE A 38 7.46 -27.32 -3.81
CA PHE A 38 7.24 -26.67 -5.10
C PHE A 38 8.56 -26.31 -5.79
N SER A 39 8.53 -26.22 -7.11
CA SER A 39 9.68 -25.87 -7.94
C SER A 39 9.34 -24.74 -8.92
N LYS A 40 10.37 -24.11 -9.48
CA LYS A 40 10.23 -23.00 -10.44
C LYS A 40 9.48 -23.38 -11.70
N GLU A 41 9.68 -24.63 -12.17
CA GLU A 41 9.05 -25.13 -13.38
C GLU A 41 7.52 -25.18 -13.28
N GLN A 42 6.97 -25.27 -12.06
CA GLN A 42 5.54 -25.30 -11.81
C GLN A 42 4.84 -23.95 -12.00
N PHE A 43 5.60 -22.87 -12.19
CA PHE A 43 5.05 -21.55 -12.53
C PHE A 43 4.93 -21.31 -14.06
N ASP A 44 5.35 -22.27 -14.88
CA ASP A 44 5.18 -22.20 -16.33
C ASP A 44 3.76 -22.60 -16.73
N GLU A 45 2.88 -21.61 -16.86
CA GLU A 45 1.49 -21.80 -17.25
C GLU A 45 1.38 -22.35 -18.68
N ALA A 46 2.34 -22.07 -19.57
CA ALA A 46 2.31 -22.55 -20.94
C ALA A 46 2.51 -24.07 -21.07
N SER A 47 3.22 -24.67 -20.14
CA SER A 47 3.44 -26.14 -20.08
C SER A 47 2.36 -26.87 -19.27
N TYR A 48 1.46 -26.15 -18.60
CA TYR A 48 0.44 -26.73 -17.74
C TYR A 48 -0.61 -27.52 -18.50
N GLN A 49 -0.87 -28.75 -18.05
CA GLN A 49 -1.89 -29.62 -18.60
C GLN A 49 -2.71 -30.26 -17.48
N ARG A 50 -3.97 -30.50 -17.76
CA ARG A 50 -4.85 -31.26 -16.85
C ARG A 50 -5.55 -32.37 -17.59
N ASN A 51 -5.68 -33.50 -16.90
CA ASN A 51 -6.41 -34.67 -17.35
C ASN A 51 -7.85 -34.60 -16.81
N ASN A 52 -8.83 -34.59 -17.70
CA ASN A 52 -10.24 -34.55 -17.34
C ASN A 52 -10.78 -35.96 -17.05
N LEU A 53 -11.12 -36.23 -15.81
CA LEU A 53 -11.57 -37.54 -15.35
C LEU A 53 -13.00 -37.89 -15.77
N LYS A 54 -13.84 -36.91 -16.11
CA LYS A 54 -15.24 -37.15 -16.57
C LYS A 54 -15.33 -37.75 -17.98
N GLN A 55 -14.25 -37.68 -18.76
CA GLN A 55 -14.21 -38.17 -20.13
C GLN A 55 -13.81 -39.66 -20.22
N ASN A 56 -13.44 -40.29 -19.13
CA ASN A 56 -13.06 -41.68 -19.12
C ASN A 56 -14.31 -42.55 -19.24
N VAL A 57 -14.44 -43.26 -20.31
CA VAL A 57 -15.57 -44.17 -20.61
C VAL A 57 -15.43 -45.49 -19.80
N SER A 58 -14.20 -45.88 -19.49
CA SER A 58 -13.87 -47.02 -18.65
C SER A 58 -12.71 -46.66 -17.72
N VAL A 59 -12.72 -47.19 -16.53
CA VAL A 59 -11.68 -47.03 -15.51
C VAL A 59 -11.19 -48.39 -15.05
N SER A 60 -9.90 -48.50 -14.80
CA SER A 60 -9.25 -49.67 -14.25
C SER A 60 -8.99 -49.53 -12.76
N ASN A 61 -8.70 -50.62 -12.10
CA ASN A 61 -8.32 -50.58 -10.68
C ASN A 61 -7.03 -49.74 -10.52
N GLY A 62 -7.09 -48.70 -9.68
CA GLY A 62 -6.00 -47.77 -9.43
C GLY A 62 -6.11 -46.44 -10.23
N ASP A 63 -7.03 -46.34 -11.18
CA ASP A 63 -7.26 -45.08 -11.90
C ASP A 63 -7.94 -44.06 -10.99
N ALA A 64 -7.53 -42.80 -11.13
CA ALA A 64 -8.18 -41.67 -10.46
C ALA A 64 -9.55 -41.39 -11.10
N VAL A 65 -10.62 -41.34 -10.32
CA VAL A 65 -12.00 -41.04 -10.76
C VAL A 65 -12.46 -39.65 -10.30
N TYR A 66 -11.89 -39.12 -9.24
CA TYR A 66 -12.07 -37.74 -8.75
C TYR A 66 -10.91 -37.35 -7.85
N LYS A 67 -10.80 -36.10 -7.56
CA LYS A 67 -9.96 -35.50 -6.51
C LYS A 67 -10.87 -34.92 -5.44
N LEU A 68 -10.65 -35.25 -4.17
CA LEU A 68 -11.38 -34.68 -3.03
C LEU A 68 -10.47 -33.67 -2.31
N ILE A 69 -10.95 -32.45 -2.16
CA ILE A 69 -10.31 -31.42 -1.35
C ILE A 69 -11.06 -31.35 -0.03
N SER A 70 -10.45 -31.81 1.04
CA SER A 70 -11.08 -31.99 2.37
C SER A 70 -10.70 -30.91 3.39
N ASN A 71 -9.81 -29.98 3.04
CA ASN A 71 -9.37 -28.88 3.90
C ASN A 71 -9.64 -27.54 3.23
N GLU A 72 -10.11 -26.56 4.02
CA GLU A 72 -10.31 -25.19 3.53
C GLU A 72 -9.05 -24.33 3.57
N GLU A 73 -7.99 -24.77 4.25
CA GLU A 73 -6.70 -24.10 4.21
C GLU A 73 -6.00 -24.38 2.87
N TRP A 74 -5.60 -23.33 2.21
CA TRP A 74 -4.93 -23.41 0.93
C TRP A 74 -3.90 -22.28 0.78
N HIS A 75 -2.99 -22.46 -0.17
CA HIS A 75 -1.87 -21.57 -0.34
C HIS A 75 -1.78 -21.04 -1.78
N ILE A 76 -1.32 -19.79 -1.89
CA ILE A 76 -0.90 -19.21 -3.16
C ILE A 76 0.59 -18.91 -3.02
N VAL A 77 1.39 -19.42 -3.95
CA VAL A 77 2.82 -19.16 -4.01
C VAL A 77 3.10 -18.17 -5.14
N VAL A 78 3.76 -17.07 -4.83
CA VAL A 78 4.02 -15.97 -5.76
C VAL A 78 5.53 -15.70 -5.80
N PRO A 79 6.20 -15.77 -6.96
CA PRO A 79 7.56 -15.26 -7.12
C PRO A 79 7.56 -13.74 -6.88
N ILE A 80 8.49 -13.25 -6.06
CA ILE A 80 8.57 -11.82 -5.72
C ILE A 80 9.98 -11.28 -5.91
N THR A 81 10.08 -9.96 -6.09
CA THR A 81 11.37 -9.25 -6.13
C THR A 81 11.96 -9.08 -4.73
N ASN A 82 13.28 -8.85 -4.65
CA ASN A 82 13.91 -8.51 -3.37
C ASN A 82 13.30 -7.24 -2.76
N THR A 83 13.02 -6.23 -3.57
CA THR A 83 12.39 -4.98 -3.12
C THR A 83 11.03 -5.23 -2.44
N LEU A 84 10.19 -6.07 -3.05
CA LEU A 84 8.89 -6.40 -2.44
C LEU A 84 9.06 -7.24 -1.18
N ALA A 85 10.03 -8.14 -1.16
CA ALA A 85 10.34 -8.94 0.03
C ALA A 85 10.78 -8.06 1.21
N ASP A 86 11.59 -7.04 0.95
CA ASP A 86 12.05 -6.09 1.97
C ASP A 86 10.90 -5.20 2.47
N GLU A 87 9.99 -4.79 1.57
CA GLU A 87 8.77 -4.02 1.92
C GLU A 87 7.81 -4.82 2.81
N LEU A 88 7.76 -6.14 2.64
CA LEU A 88 6.89 -7.04 3.40
C LEU A 88 7.56 -7.65 4.65
N ALA A 89 8.80 -7.28 4.98
CA ALA A 89 9.58 -7.97 6.01
C ALA A 89 9.03 -7.80 7.43
N ASP A 90 8.36 -6.68 7.72
CA ASP A 90 7.90 -6.32 9.07
C ASP A 90 6.47 -6.78 9.38
N ASP A 91 5.75 -7.31 8.39
CA ASP A 91 4.37 -7.76 8.52
C ASP A 91 4.23 -9.27 8.25
N ASN A 92 3.09 -9.83 8.61
CA ASN A 92 2.77 -11.25 8.35
C ASN A 92 1.35 -11.45 7.78
N THR A 93 0.63 -10.37 7.53
CA THR A 93 -0.72 -10.37 6.96
C THR A 93 -0.83 -9.31 5.89
N LEU A 94 -1.56 -9.63 4.83
CA LEU A 94 -1.88 -8.66 3.79
C LEU A 94 -3.29 -8.89 3.25
N LYS A 95 -3.83 -7.86 2.61
CA LYS A 95 -5.07 -7.92 1.85
C LYS A 95 -4.75 -8.13 0.39
N LEU A 96 -5.48 -9.01 -0.26
CA LEU A 96 -5.36 -9.27 -1.69
C LEU A 96 -6.72 -9.19 -2.38
N ARG A 97 -6.69 -8.92 -3.69
CA ARG A 97 -7.85 -8.96 -4.57
C ARG A 97 -7.64 -10.04 -5.62
N PHE A 98 -8.67 -10.83 -5.87
CA PHE A 98 -8.70 -11.80 -6.96
C PHE A 98 -9.22 -11.16 -8.23
N ASN A 99 -8.45 -11.17 -9.33
CA ASN A 99 -8.85 -10.55 -10.58
C ASN A 99 -10.05 -11.25 -11.22
N LYS A 100 -10.19 -12.56 -10.99
CA LYS A 100 -11.27 -13.38 -11.53
C LYS A 100 -12.68 -12.89 -11.17
N ASP A 101 -12.90 -12.40 -9.94
CA ASP A 101 -14.21 -12.01 -9.43
C ASP A 101 -14.21 -10.69 -8.64
N GLY A 102 -13.08 -9.99 -8.57
CA GLY A 102 -12.91 -8.73 -7.86
C GLY A 102 -13.03 -8.82 -6.34
N LYS A 103 -13.14 -10.04 -5.77
CA LYS A 103 -13.26 -10.22 -4.32
C LYS A 103 -11.94 -10.03 -3.63
N THR A 104 -12.00 -9.54 -2.39
CA THR A 104 -10.84 -9.35 -1.53
C THR A 104 -10.84 -10.36 -0.39
N ALA A 105 -9.64 -10.74 0.06
CA ALA A 105 -9.43 -11.57 1.23
C ALA A 105 -8.19 -11.10 1.99
N TYR A 106 -8.12 -11.44 3.26
CA TYR A 106 -6.89 -11.35 4.06
C TYR A 106 -6.19 -12.70 4.04
N ALA A 107 -4.88 -12.67 3.89
CA ALA A 107 -4.01 -13.84 3.98
C ALA A 107 -2.92 -13.58 5.01
N THR A 108 -2.54 -14.61 5.76
CA THR A 108 -1.23 -14.61 6.42
C THR A 108 -0.17 -15.01 5.41
N TYR A 109 1.07 -14.56 5.59
CA TYR A 109 2.13 -14.93 4.67
C TYR A 109 3.46 -15.19 5.34
N VAL A 110 4.29 -15.91 4.61
CA VAL A 110 5.72 -16.06 4.88
C VAL A 110 6.50 -15.84 3.60
N ILE A 111 7.71 -15.33 3.73
CA ILE A 111 8.65 -15.19 2.62
C ILE A 111 9.68 -16.30 2.75
N THR A 112 9.91 -17.04 1.68
CA THR A 112 10.91 -18.09 1.59
C THR A 112 11.84 -17.87 0.41
N GLU A 113 13.05 -18.42 0.49
CA GLU A 113 14.00 -18.38 -0.60
C GLU A 113 14.29 -19.80 -1.08
N LYS A 114 14.21 -20.02 -2.40
CA LYS A 114 14.58 -21.27 -3.05
C LYS A 114 15.40 -20.99 -4.29
N SER A 115 16.56 -21.63 -4.39
CA SER A 115 17.45 -21.50 -5.55
C SER A 115 17.83 -20.05 -5.90
N GLY A 116 17.95 -19.18 -4.87
CA GLY A 116 18.28 -17.76 -5.04
C GLY A 116 17.11 -16.86 -5.46
N GLU A 117 15.91 -17.38 -5.53
CA GLU A 117 14.67 -16.63 -5.80
C GLU A 117 13.79 -16.56 -4.57
N LYS A 118 13.15 -15.41 -4.34
CA LYS A 118 12.22 -15.20 -3.22
C LYS A 118 10.79 -15.47 -3.63
N TYR A 119 10.05 -16.11 -2.75
CA TYR A 119 8.65 -16.48 -2.93
C TYR A 119 7.83 -16.02 -1.73
N LEU A 120 6.69 -15.42 -2.00
CA LEU A 120 5.65 -15.11 -1.03
C LEU A 120 4.66 -16.27 -0.98
N ILE A 121 4.52 -16.91 0.17
CA ILE A 121 3.56 -17.98 0.40
C ILE A 121 2.39 -17.40 1.18
N LEU A 122 1.26 -17.20 0.51
CA LEU A 122 0.02 -16.72 1.09
C LEU A 122 -0.82 -17.88 1.59
N THR A 123 -1.26 -17.81 2.84
CA THR A 123 -2.17 -18.80 3.44
C THR A 123 -3.56 -18.22 3.62
N LEU A 124 -4.55 -18.87 3.03
CA LEU A 124 -5.96 -18.55 3.14
C LEU A 124 -6.73 -19.68 3.79
N ARG A 125 -7.77 -19.36 4.56
CA ARG A 125 -8.61 -20.32 5.28
C ARG A 125 -10.08 -20.23 4.93
N ASN A 126 -10.39 -19.63 3.78
CA ASN A 126 -11.74 -19.48 3.27
C ASN A 126 -11.74 -19.36 1.76
N SER A 127 -12.93 -19.37 1.16
CA SER A 127 -13.15 -19.10 -0.24
C SER A 127 -12.54 -20.09 -1.24
N LEU A 128 -11.94 -21.18 -0.79
CA LEU A 128 -11.31 -22.20 -1.66
C LEU A 128 -12.27 -22.70 -2.75
N VAL A 129 -13.55 -22.89 -2.44
CA VAL A 129 -14.56 -23.39 -3.38
C VAL A 129 -14.64 -22.58 -4.66
N ARG A 130 -14.33 -21.28 -4.64
CA ARG A 130 -14.34 -20.39 -5.80
C ARG A 130 -13.20 -20.65 -6.75
N TYR A 131 -12.07 -21.08 -6.21
CA TYR A 131 -10.79 -21.21 -6.91
C TYR A 131 -10.29 -22.66 -7.01
N ALA A 132 -11.03 -23.61 -6.45
CA ALA A 132 -10.64 -25.02 -6.37
C ALA A 132 -10.36 -25.68 -7.75
N LYS A 133 -10.80 -25.05 -8.84
CA LYS A 133 -10.57 -25.51 -10.22
C LYS A 133 -9.42 -24.75 -10.92
N ASP A 134 -8.86 -23.75 -10.29
CA ASP A 134 -7.82 -22.91 -10.89
C ASP A 134 -6.47 -23.29 -10.26
N ARG A 135 -5.47 -23.58 -11.08
CA ARG A 135 -4.10 -23.79 -10.63
C ARG A 135 -3.34 -22.46 -10.59
N PHE A 136 -3.57 -21.63 -11.57
CA PHE A 136 -3.03 -20.29 -11.66
C PHE A 136 -4.14 -19.28 -11.37
N ILE A 137 -3.83 -18.32 -10.53
CA ILE A 137 -4.79 -17.30 -10.08
C ILE A 137 -4.09 -15.96 -10.13
N GLU A 138 -4.66 -15.04 -10.90
CA GLU A 138 -4.19 -13.65 -10.90
C GLU A 138 -4.71 -12.92 -9.66
N ILE A 139 -3.78 -12.35 -8.91
CA ILE A 139 -4.07 -11.58 -7.71
C ILE A 139 -3.39 -10.22 -7.73
N GLU A 140 -3.98 -9.27 -7.06
CA GLU A 140 -3.41 -7.95 -6.74
C GLU A 140 -3.15 -7.89 -5.24
N LEU A 141 -1.91 -7.61 -4.84
CA LEU A 141 -1.56 -7.38 -3.44
C LEU A 141 -1.92 -5.94 -3.06
N LEU A 142 -2.77 -5.77 -2.06
CA LEU A 142 -3.19 -4.46 -1.56
C LEU A 142 -2.29 -4.11 -0.36
N LEU A 143 -1.09 -3.61 -0.64
CA LEU A 143 -0.03 -3.42 0.34
C LEU A 143 -0.28 -2.24 1.28
N THR A 144 -1.16 -1.31 0.90
CA THR A 144 -1.52 -0.16 1.72
C THR A 144 -3.03 0.06 1.71
N GLU A 145 -3.65 0.10 2.87
CA GLU A 145 -4.99 0.67 3.08
C GLU A 145 -4.93 2.20 3.27
N GLN A 146 -3.85 2.83 2.85
CA GLN A 146 -3.69 4.27 3.01
C GLN A 146 -4.68 4.99 2.09
N THR A 147 -5.74 5.50 2.71
CA THR A 147 -6.66 6.43 2.03
C THR A 147 -5.99 7.80 1.96
N GLY A 148 -5.67 8.25 0.77
CA GLY A 148 -5.04 9.53 0.51
C GLY A 148 -5.29 10.01 -0.91
N LEU A 149 -4.82 11.21 -1.21
CA LEU A 149 -4.86 11.77 -2.55
C LEU A 149 -3.74 11.14 -3.40
N LYS A 150 -4.08 10.63 -4.56
CA LYS A 150 -3.10 10.14 -5.53
C LYS A 150 -2.63 11.29 -6.40
N ILE A 151 -1.33 11.58 -6.36
CA ILE A 151 -0.70 12.63 -7.15
C ILE A 151 0.44 12.06 -8.01
N PRO A 152 0.71 12.59 -9.22
CA PRO A 152 1.88 12.21 -10.00
C PRO A 152 3.16 12.65 -9.27
N ASN A 153 4.23 11.84 -9.33
CA ASN A 153 5.52 12.21 -8.73
C ASN A 153 6.08 13.53 -9.29
N SER A 154 5.78 13.84 -10.56
CA SER A 154 6.17 15.08 -11.21
C SER A 154 5.51 16.34 -10.63
N ALA A 155 4.44 16.21 -9.85
CA ALA A 155 3.78 17.33 -9.17
C ALA A 155 4.44 17.67 -7.83
N ILE A 156 5.28 16.79 -7.30
CA ILE A 156 5.97 17.01 -6.03
C ILE A 156 7.15 17.94 -6.27
N THR A 157 7.23 18.97 -5.45
CA THR A 157 8.33 19.93 -5.46
C THR A 157 8.84 20.18 -4.05
N GLU A 158 10.01 20.75 -3.96
CA GLU A 158 10.63 21.19 -2.71
C GLU A 158 10.66 22.71 -2.68
N LYS A 159 10.31 23.29 -1.52
CA LYS A 159 10.41 24.73 -1.26
C LYS A 159 11.10 24.96 0.08
N GLU A 160 12.04 25.91 0.09
CA GLU A 160 12.73 26.35 1.30
C GLU A 160 11.89 27.39 2.04
N PHE A 161 11.89 27.30 3.36
CA PHE A 161 11.17 28.19 4.28
C PHE A 161 12.10 28.68 5.38
N PHE A 162 11.88 29.88 5.87
CA PHE A 162 12.47 30.32 7.12
C PHE A 162 11.78 29.61 8.30
N THR A 163 12.55 29.07 9.20
CA THR A 163 12.07 28.50 10.46
C THR A 163 12.21 29.51 11.57
N ILE A 164 11.09 29.96 12.09
CA ILE A 164 11.06 30.96 13.16
C ILE A 164 10.57 30.31 14.45
N PRO A 165 11.30 30.45 15.57
CA PRO A 165 10.84 29.90 16.83
C PRO A 165 9.47 30.43 17.23
N VAL A 166 8.57 29.56 17.69
CA VAL A 166 7.19 29.89 18.08
C VAL A 166 7.15 31.05 19.09
N SER A 167 8.16 31.15 19.96
CA SER A 167 8.27 32.20 20.97
C SER A 167 8.40 33.64 20.43
N TYR A 168 8.65 33.81 19.13
CA TYR A 168 8.69 35.10 18.44
C TYR A 168 7.34 35.51 17.84
N PHE A 169 6.37 34.60 17.83
CA PHE A 169 5.01 34.90 17.39
C PHE A 169 4.15 35.41 18.53
N MET A 170 3.26 36.31 18.20
CA MET A 170 2.23 36.82 19.09
C MET A 170 0.91 36.96 18.36
N LYS A 171 -0.18 36.96 19.11
CA LYS A 171 -1.50 37.31 18.58
C LYS A 171 -1.61 38.83 18.51
N GLY A 172 -2.08 39.34 17.39
CA GLY A 172 -2.23 40.78 17.25
C GLY A 172 -2.98 41.17 15.97
N GLY A 173 -3.14 42.46 15.81
CA GLY A 173 -3.92 43.02 14.72
C GLY A 173 -5.44 42.86 14.93
N ASP A 174 -6.21 43.33 13.94
CA ASP A 174 -7.67 43.31 13.97
C ASP A 174 -8.28 41.91 13.78
N SER A 175 -7.46 40.89 13.43
CA SER A 175 -7.92 39.53 13.10
C SER A 175 -7.50 38.46 14.07
N ASP A 176 -6.87 38.80 15.20
CA ASP A 176 -6.30 37.83 16.17
C ASP A 176 -5.34 36.83 15.51
N ALA A 177 -4.68 37.25 14.41
CA ALA A 177 -3.76 36.43 13.65
C ALA A 177 -2.40 36.30 14.36
N ASP A 178 -1.71 35.20 14.11
CA ASP A 178 -0.31 35.04 14.50
C ASP A 178 0.56 35.97 13.67
N GLY A 179 1.44 36.71 14.33
CA GLY A 179 2.35 37.63 13.68
C GLY A 179 3.65 37.85 14.43
N LEU A 180 4.54 38.57 13.80
CA LEU A 180 5.90 38.84 14.22
C LEU A 180 6.10 40.35 14.41
N LEU A 181 6.98 40.73 15.34
CA LEU A 181 7.45 42.09 15.48
C LEU A 181 8.75 42.26 14.70
N VAL A 182 8.68 42.91 13.56
CA VAL A 182 9.86 43.22 12.72
C VAL A 182 10.46 44.54 13.14
N SER A 183 11.72 44.53 13.48
CA SER A 183 12.46 45.77 13.85
C SER A 183 13.06 46.41 12.62
N SER A 184 12.80 47.71 12.42
CA SER A 184 13.42 48.53 11.42
C SER A 184 14.09 49.77 12.03
N THR A 185 15.28 50.10 11.53
CA THR A 185 15.98 51.31 11.99
C THR A 185 16.02 52.33 10.83
N ASN A 186 15.43 53.48 11.05
CA ASN A 186 15.41 54.53 10.06
C ASN A 186 16.80 55.25 9.94
N LYS A 187 16.96 56.05 8.91
CA LYS A 187 18.20 56.78 8.64
C LYS A 187 18.68 57.71 9.76
N ASN A 188 17.79 58.04 10.71
CA ASN A 188 18.11 58.88 11.87
C ASN A 188 18.47 58.07 13.11
N GLY A 189 18.67 56.74 12.97
CA GLY A 189 19.02 55.84 14.07
C GLY A 189 17.85 55.49 15.02
N LYS A 190 16.61 55.90 14.70
CA LYS A 190 15.44 55.53 15.50
C LYS A 190 14.94 54.13 15.07
N THR A 191 14.92 53.22 16.01
CA THR A 191 14.35 51.86 15.83
C THR A 191 12.84 51.90 16.10
N THR A 192 12.09 51.29 15.21
CA THR A 192 10.64 51.06 15.30
C THR A 192 10.33 49.61 15.05
N THR A 193 9.28 49.09 15.68
CA THR A 193 8.78 47.74 15.43
C THR A 193 7.46 47.81 14.69
N GLU A 194 7.29 46.95 13.72
CA GLU A 194 6.06 46.78 12.93
C GLU A 194 5.53 45.36 13.13
N PHE A 195 4.21 45.24 13.32
CA PHE A 195 3.55 43.93 13.37
C PHE A 195 3.29 43.43 11.95
N VAL A 196 3.80 42.26 11.62
CA VAL A 196 3.65 41.59 10.35
C VAL A 196 3.05 40.22 10.54
N SER A 197 1.98 39.88 9.82
CA SER A 197 1.34 38.57 9.85
C SER A 197 1.71 37.79 8.59
N PRO A 198 2.74 36.91 8.64
CA PRO A 198 3.15 36.11 7.49
C PRO A 198 2.21 34.91 7.29
N THR A 199 2.21 34.37 6.09
CA THR A 199 1.58 33.06 5.84
C THR A 199 2.41 31.95 6.48
N ILE A 200 1.78 31.17 7.39
CA ILE A 200 2.40 30.01 8.01
C ILE A 200 2.05 28.77 7.17
N TYR A 201 3.06 28.11 6.63
CA TYR A 201 2.89 26.94 5.75
C TYR A 201 2.93 25.61 6.49
N TYR A 202 3.68 25.56 7.59
CA TYR A 202 3.81 24.37 8.43
C TYR A 202 4.15 24.76 9.87
N THR A 203 3.75 23.94 10.83
CA THR A 203 3.99 24.18 12.25
C THR A 203 4.55 22.94 12.92
N THR A 204 5.51 23.15 13.80
CA THR A 204 5.97 22.18 14.79
C THR A 204 5.76 22.76 16.19
N ASP A 205 6.06 22.00 17.21
CA ASP A 205 5.98 22.49 18.60
C ASP A 205 6.95 23.66 18.86
N ASP A 206 8.09 23.69 18.16
CA ASP A 206 9.17 24.66 18.39
C ASP A 206 9.24 25.76 17.33
N TYR A 207 8.79 25.49 16.08
CA TYR A 207 9.01 26.37 14.92
C TYR A 207 7.78 26.50 14.02
N TYR A 208 7.57 27.71 13.48
CA TYR A 208 6.68 27.99 12.38
C TYR A 208 7.50 28.22 11.10
N TYR A 209 6.97 27.74 9.99
CA TYR A 209 7.60 27.78 8.65
C TYR A 209 6.90 28.84 7.81
N ILE A 210 7.64 29.88 7.43
CA ILE A 210 7.15 31.02 6.66
C ILE A 210 8.01 31.20 5.41
N ASP A 211 7.46 31.82 4.37
CA ASP A 211 8.25 32.19 3.20
C ASP A 211 8.70 33.66 3.22
N SER A 212 9.35 34.09 2.15
CA SER A 212 9.89 35.44 2.00
C SER A 212 8.89 36.49 1.51
N GLU A 213 7.58 36.19 1.53
CA GLU A 213 6.58 37.12 1.00
C GLU A 213 6.42 38.36 1.86
N ASN A 214 6.34 38.21 3.18
CA ASN A 214 6.11 39.32 4.12
C ASN A 214 7.30 39.62 5.03
N VAL A 215 8.25 38.69 5.12
CA VAL A 215 9.45 38.82 5.96
C VAL A 215 10.64 38.30 5.14
N THR A 216 11.72 39.06 5.08
CA THR A 216 12.88 38.74 4.22
C THR A 216 14.09 38.32 5.01
N ALA A 217 15.02 37.61 4.35
CA ALA A 217 16.27 37.20 4.96
C ALA A 217 17.06 38.44 5.44
N GLY A 218 17.48 38.42 6.68
CA GLY A 218 18.21 39.53 7.31
C GLY A 218 17.34 40.42 8.18
N ASP A 219 16.03 40.36 8.10
CA ASP A 219 15.14 41.08 9.01
C ASP A 219 15.38 40.69 10.46
N ILE A 220 15.24 41.62 11.37
CA ILE A 220 15.42 41.40 12.79
C ILE A 220 14.06 41.34 13.45
N LEU A 221 13.74 40.21 14.03
CA LEU A 221 12.54 40.00 14.83
C LEU A 221 12.83 40.33 16.29
N VAL A 222 11.83 40.90 16.96
CA VAL A 222 11.86 41.15 18.41
C VAL A 222 10.89 40.20 19.09
N LYS A 223 11.39 39.47 20.09
CA LYS A 223 10.55 38.56 20.86
C LYS A 223 9.56 39.39 21.71
N PRO A 224 8.28 39.04 21.75
CA PRO A 224 7.28 39.70 22.55
C PRO A 224 7.71 39.76 24.04
N ASP A 225 7.47 40.88 24.68
CA ASP A 225 7.78 41.15 26.09
C ASP A 225 9.27 40.90 26.48
N SER A 226 10.17 40.98 25.50
CA SER A 226 11.61 40.76 25.70
C SER A 226 12.44 41.68 24.79
N ASN A 227 13.73 41.79 25.11
CA ASN A 227 14.72 42.43 24.22
C ASN A 227 15.49 41.44 23.36
N GLU A 228 15.13 40.18 23.39
CA GLU A 228 15.75 39.16 22.57
C GLU A 228 15.39 39.39 21.10
N THR A 229 16.38 39.19 20.22
CA THR A 229 16.21 39.34 18.79
C THR A 229 16.57 38.07 18.04
N TYR A 230 15.91 37.84 16.92
CA TYR A 230 16.20 36.75 16.01
C TYR A 230 16.36 37.28 14.59
N ARG A 231 17.39 36.81 13.87
CA ARG A 231 17.63 37.21 12.50
C ARG A 231 16.97 36.21 11.55
N VAL A 232 16.08 36.68 10.70
CA VAL A 232 15.40 35.84 9.70
C VAL A 232 16.41 35.26 8.71
N GLY A 233 16.25 33.99 8.38
CA GLY A 233 17.15 33.28 7.46
C GLY A 233 18.42 32.73 8.13
N SER A 234 18.56 32.83 9.48
CA SER A 234 19.61 32.12 10.20
C SER A 234 19.40 30.60 10.13
N ASP A 235 18.13 30.20 10.20
CA ASP A 235 17.71 28.81 10.09
C ASP A 235 16.66 28.69 8.98
N THR A 236 16.82 27.70 8.10
CA THR A 236 15.92 27.35 7.03
C THR A 236 15.66 25.85 7.01
N ALA A 237 14.52 25.45 6.44
CA ALA A 237 14.21 24.06 6.20
C ALA A 237 13.42 23.91 4.90
N THR A 238 13.63 22.77 4.25
CA THR A 238 12.96 22.45 3.00
C THR A 238 11.77 21.54 3.29
N LEU A 239 10.60 21.91 2.75
CA LEU A 239 9.39 21.07 2.80
C LEU A 239 9.09 20.51 1.42
N LYS A 240 8.64 19.26 1.38
CA LYS A 240 8.03 18.65 0.19
C LYS A 240 6.57 19.04 0.11
N GLY A 241 6.12 19.38 -1.08
CA GLY A 241 4.75 19.80 -1.30
C GLY A 241 4.35 19.83 -2.77
N VAL A 242 3.17 20.34 -2.99
CA VAL A 242 2.60 20.55 -4.33
C VAL A 242 2.09 21.99 -4.45
N TYR A 243 2.04 22.52 -5.66
CA TYR A 243 1.32 23.75 -5.91
C TYR A 243 -0.14 23.45 -6.28
N ASN A 244 -1.04 23.85 -5.39
CA ASN A 244 -2.48 23.80 -5.65
C ASN A 244 -2.88 25.06 -6.43
N VAL A 245 -3.36 24.88 -7.66
CA VAL A 245 -3.82 25.97 -8.52
C VAL A 245 -5.33 26.12 -8.35
N ASN A 246 -5.76 27.25 -7.78
CA ASN A 246 -7.17 27.59 -7.61
C ASN A 246 -7.42 29.02 -8.08
N LYS A 247 -8.38 29.23 -9.00
CA LYS A 247 -8.79 30.54 -9.53
C LYS A 247 -7.64 31.41 -10.02
N GLY A 248 -6.59 30.79 -10.61
CA GLY A 248 -5.44 31.52 -11.16
C GLY A 248 -4.30 31.77 -10.17
N TYR A 249 -4.42 31.35 -8.93
CA TYR A 249 -3.36 31.42 -7.92
C TYR A 249 -2.78 30.03 -7.63
N ALA A 250 -1.45 29.95 -7.59
CA ALA A 250 -0.73 28.74 -7.21
C ALA A 250 -0.25 28.88 -5.75
N VAL A 251 -0.79 28.06 -4.87
CA VAL A 251 -0.43 28.06 -3.45
C VAL A 251 0.30 26.78 -3.12
N PHE A 252 1.47 26.88 -2.50
CA PHE A 252 2.20 25.74 -2.00
C PHE A 252 1.42 25.07 -0.86
N LYS A 253 1.31 23.74 -0.93
CA LYS A 253 0.74 22.90 0.12
C LYS A 253 1.75 21.82 0.47
N GLN A 254 2.17 21.79 1.73
CA GLN A 254 3.00 20.70 2.25
C GLN A 254 2.19 19.39 2.17
N ILE A 255 2.87 18.29 1.93
CA ILE A 255 2.29 16.95 1.82
C ILE A 255 2.98 15.98 2.79
N ASP A 256 2.20 15.09 3.36
CA ASP A 256 2.70 13.92 4.07
C ASP A 256 2.63 12.72 3.13
N ILE A 257 3.79 12.19 2.78
CA ILE A 257 3.90 11.03 1.88
C ILE A 257 3.54 9.78 2.67
N LEU A 258 2.46 9.11 2.25
CA LEU A 258 2.00 7.84 2.80
C LEU A 258 2.58 6.66 2.03
N TYR A 259 2.69 6.79 0.70
CA TYR A 259 3.25 5.78 -0.18
C TYR A 259 3.78 6.44 -1.45
N GLN A 260 4.89 5.95 -1.99
CA GLN A 260 5.45 6.41 -3.25
C GLN A 260 5.83 5.23 -4.16
N SER A 261 5.27 5.22 -5.36
CA SER A 261 5.64 4.31 -6.45
C SER A 261 6.57 5.01 -7.46
N LYS A 262 6.91 4.35 -8.56
CA LYS A 262 7.69 4.97 -9.65
C LYS A 262 6.97 6.10 -10.38
N GLU A 263 5.65 6.11 -10.41
CA GLU A 263 4.84 7.01 -11.22
C GLU A 263 4.00 7.99 -10.38
N TYR A 264 3.57 7.56 -9.21
CA TYR A 264 2.67 8.34 -8.35
C TYR A 264 3.00 8.20 -6.88
N THR A 265 2.51 9.15 -6.11
CA THR A 265 2.59 9.18 -4.64
C THR A 265 1.18 9.28 -4.05
N ILE A 266 0.94 8.57 -2.96
CA ILE A 266 -0.25 8.74 -2.12
C ILE A 266 0.13 9.68 -0.98
N VAL A 267 -0.64 10.75 -0.81
CA VAL A 267 -0.40 11.78 0.21
C VAL A 267 -1.65 11.98 1.07
N LYS A 268 -1.41 12.45 2.28
CA LYS A 268 -2.47 12.87 3.20
C LYS A 268 -2.90 14.29 2.90
#